data_078829c3384a9a697656b2c2b8005c62
#
_entry.id   078829c3384a9a697656b2c2b8005c62
#
_cell.length_a   1.000
_cell.length_b   1.000
_cell.length_c   1.000
_cell.angle_alpha   90.00
_cell.angle_beta   90.00
_cell.angle_gamma   90.00
#
_symmetry.space_group_name_H-M   'P 1'
#
loop_
_entity.id
_entity.type
_entity.pdbx_description
1 polymer ?
#
loop_
_entity_poly.entity_id
_entity_poly.type
_entity_poly.pdbx_seq_one_letter_code
_entity_poly.pdbx_strand_id
1 'polypeptide(L)'
;VFFALRGENFDGNNFALKALEQGAAAVVSDSVQVFEQYMETERRSVETKRRGIFFFCRDSLQMLQELAKYHRNRLKTTIIGISGTNGKTTTKELIYSVLSSAFKTRATAGNLNNHIGVPLTLLSITADTEVAIVEMGANHPGEIAFLCSIARPDMGILTNIGTAHIEGFKSRENIITTKKALFESVKNSHSSKAHLFVN
;
A
#
# COMPACT_ATOMS: atom_id res chain seq x y z
N VAL A 1 8.96 2.39 -11.47
CA VAL A 1 8.15 1.26 -11.97
C VAL A 1 6.71 1.74 -12.17
N PHE A 2 6.11 1.41 -13.30
CA PHE A 2 4.70 1.67 -13.61
C PHE A 2 3.90 0.38 -13.44
N PHE A 3 2.84 0.40 -12.65
CA PHE A 3 1.88 -0.69 -12.51
C PHE A 3 0.61 -0.35 -13.28
N ALA A 4 0.28 -1.13 -14.28
CA ALA A 4 -0.91 -0.96 -15.11
C ALA A 4 -2.17 -1.47 -14.37
N LEU A 5 -2.65 -0.69 -13.40
CA LEU A 5 -3.81 -1.03 -12.59
C LEU A 5 -5.11 -0.74 -13.35
N ARG A 6 -6.16 -1.51 -13.05
CA ARG A 6 -7.52 -1.30 -13.56
C ARG A 6 -8.41 -0.74 -12.47
N GLY A 7 -9.26 0.20 -12.84
CA GLY A 7 -10.34 0.73 -12.03
C GLY A 7 -11.66 0.67 -12.80
N GLU A 8 -12.77 1.05 -12.18
CA GLU A 8 -14.10 0.98 -12.79
C GLU A 8 -14.19 1.74 -14.14
N ASN A 9 -13.53 2.89 -14.24
CA ASN A 9 -13.58 3.77 -15.42
C ASN A 9 -12.21 4.00 -16.05
N PHE A 10 -11.20 3.22 -15.69
CA PHE A 10 -9.82 3.43 -16.10
C PHE A 10 -9.07 2.11 -16.25
N ASP A 11 -8.35 1.94 -17.37
CA ASP A 11 -7.43 0.83 -17.58
C ASP A 11 -6.01 1.36 -17.79
N GLY A 12 -5.14 1.13 -16.78
CA GLY A 12 -3.73 1.50 -16.79
C GLY A 12 -2.94 0.82 -17.92
N ASN A 13 -3.42 -0.31 -18.44
CA ASN A 13 -2.76 -1.02 -19.53
C ASN A 13 -2.66 -0.16 -20.80
N ASN A 14 -3.60 0.75 -21.03
CA ASN A 14 -3.56 1.69 -22.15
C ASN A 14 -2.37 2.65 -22.11
N PHE A 15 -1.68 2.78 -20.99
CA PHE A 15 -0.55 3.67 -20.77
C PHE A 15 0.78 2.93 -20.59
N ALA A 16 0.77 1.59 -20.59
CA ALA A 16 1.93 0.77 -20.27
C ALA A 16 3.12 1.02 -21.21
N LEU A 17 2.91 0.98 -22.54
CA LEU A 17 3.95 1.23 -23.52
C LEU A 17 4.43 2.68 -23.48
N LYS A 18 3.51 3.64 -23.34
CA LYS A 18 3.84 5.05 -23.20
C LYS A 18 4.69 5.32 -21.95
N ALA A 19 4.44 4.61 -20.84
CA ALA A 19 5.26 4.72 -19.64
C ALA A 19 6.72 4.30 -19.90
N LEU A 20 6.95 3.25 -20.69
CA LEU A 20 8.30 2.84 -21.10
C LEU A 20 8.97 3.91 -21.99
N GLU A 21 8.24 4.47 -22.94
CA GLU A 21 8.72 5.54 -23.81
C GLU A 21 9.10 6.80 -23.03
N GLN A 22 8.37 7.07 -21.93
CA GLN A 22 8.64 8.19 -21.01
C GLN A 22 9.72 7.88 -19.96
N GLY A 23 10.41 6.74 -20.08
CA GLY A 23 11.55 6.41 -19.24
C GLY A 23 11.24 5.61 -17.99
N ALA A 24 10.07 4.96 -17.88
CA ALA A 24 9.83 4.02 -16.80
C ALA A 24 10.86 2.88 -16.89
N ALA A 25 11.60 2.64 -15.80
CA ALA A 25 12.59 1.57 -15.74
C ALA A 25 11.94 0.18 -15.83
N ALA A 26 10.69 0.06 -15.45
CA ALA A 26 9.91 -1.15 -15.59
C ALA A 26 8.41 -0.85 -15.67
N VAL A 27 7.68 -1.73 -16.36
CA VAL A 27 6.23 -1.78 -16.43
C VAL A 27 5.75 -3.15 -15.98
N VAL A 28 4.70 -3.19 -15.18
CA VAL A 28 3.98 -4.41 -14.79
C VAL A 28 2.58 -4.34 -15.39
N SER A 29 2.18 -5.33 -16.18
CA SER A 29 0.91 -5.38 -16.89
C SER A 29 0.32 -6.78 -16.89
N ASP A 30 -1.02 -6.87 -16.86
CA ASP A 30 -1.79 -8.10 -16.97
C ASP A 30 -2.50 -8.23 -18.34
N SER A 31 -2.19 -7.35 -19.30
CA SER A 31 -2.75 -7.39 -20.64
C SER A 31 -1.86 -8.17 -21.60
N VAL A 32 -2.39 -9.28 -22.12
CA VAL A 32 -1.74 -10.08 -23.17
C VAL A 32 -1.49 -9.24 -24.43
N GLN A 33 -2.49 -8.43 -24.83
CA GLN A 33 -2.40 -7.58 -26.02
C GLN A 33 -1.25 -6.59 -25.92
N VAL A 34 -1.09 -5.93 -24.77
CA VAL A 34 -0.01 -4.97 -24.54
C VAL A 34 1.35 -5.67 -24.52
N PHE A 35 1.42 -6.87 -23.95
CA PHE A 35 2.63 -7.68 -23.97
C PHE A 35 3.03 -8.09 -25.41
N GLU A 36 2.08 -8.52 -26.23
CA GLU A 36 2.33 -8.85 -27.64
C GLU A 36 2.83 -7.62 -28.43
N GLN A 37 2.22 -6.46 -28.25
CA GLN A 37 2.67 -5.20 -28.85
C GLN A 37 4.10 -4.83 -28.40
N TYR A 38 4.42 -5.01 -27.11
CA TYR A 38 5.77 -4.80 -26.61
C TYR A 38 6.78 -5.73 -27.31
N MET A 39 6.47 -7.03 -27.41
CA MET A 39 7.33 -8.02 -28.04
C MET A 39 7.54 -7.74 -29.54
N GLU A 40 6.51 -7.29 -30.25
CA GLU A 40 6.64 -6.86 -31.66
C GLU A 40 7.55 -5.63 -31.82
N THR A 41 7.42 -4.66 -30.89
CA THR A 41 8.25 -3.45 -30.92
C THR A 41 9.71 -3.79 -30.66
N GLU A 42 9.99 -4.67 -29.69
CA GLU A 42 11.36 -5.14 -29.41
C GLU A 42 11.98 -5.91 -30.58
N ARG A 43 11.21 -6.75 -31.28
CA ARG A 43 11.68 -7.48 -32.47
C ARG A 43 12.02 -6.56 -33.66
N ARG A 44 11.33 -5.44 -33.79
CA ARG A 44 11.55 -4.47 -34.88
C ARG A 44 12.65 -3.44 -34.58
N SER A 45 13.03 -3.31 -33.31
CA SER A 45 14.01 -2.33 -32.87
C SER A 45 15.42 -2.82 -33.19
N VAL A 46 16.07 -2.18 -34.17
CA VAL A 46 17.50 -2.41 -34.52
C VAL A 46 18.43 -1.60 -33.61
N GLU A 47 17.92 -0.62 -32.87
CA GLU A 47 18.69 0.26 -32.00
C GLU A 47 18.66 -0.24 -30.56
N THR A 48 19.86 -0.42 -29.99
CA THR A 48 20.13 -0.83 -28.59
C THR A 48 19.82 0.23 -27.53
N LYS A 49 18.83 1.09 -27.73
CA LYS A 49 18.35 1.93 -26.62
C LYS A 49 17.67 1.03 -25.62
N ARG A 50 18.28 0.88 -24.43
CA ARG A 50 17.68 0.18 -23.28
C ARG A 50 16.32 0.81 -22.98
N ARG A 51 15.27 0.20 -23.50
CA ARG A 51 13.92 0.44 -23.01
C ARG A 51 13.79 -0.23 -21.65
N GLY A 52 12.92 0.28 -20.79
CA GLY A 52 12.66 -0.35 -19.49
C GLY A 52 12.16 -1.80 -19.67
N ILE A 53 12.14 -2.55 -18.58
CA ILE A 53 11.76 -3.97 -18.57
C ILE A 53 10.23 -4.09 -18.51
N PHE A 54 9.65 -4.97 -19.31
CA PHE A 54 8.23 -5.32 -19.25
C PHE A 54 8.03 -6.62 -18.46
N PHE A 55 7.22 -6.57 -17.40
CA PHE A 55 6.80 -7.74 -16.63
C PHE A 55 5.33 -8.05 -16.92
N PHE A 56 5.09 -9.20 -17.53
CA PHE A 56 3.75 -9.73 -17.70
C PHE A 56 3.36 -10.56 -16.47
N CYS A 57 2.16 -10.34 -15.94
CA CYS A 57 1.62 -11.04 -14.79
C CYS A 57 0.14 -11.36 -14.97
N ARG A 58 -0.44 -12.18 -14.08
CA ARG A 58 -1.87 -12.51 -14.13
C ARG A 58 -2.76 -11.40 -13.59
N ASP A 59 -2.26 -10.63 -12.63
CA ASP A 59 -2.98 -9.57 -11.94
C ASP A 59 -1.97 -8.52 -11.45
N SER A 60 -2.04 -7.33 -12.03
CA SER A 60 -1.12 -6.21 -11.74
C SER A 60 -1.31 -5.66 -10.32
N LEU A 61 -2.53 -5.71 -9.77
CA LEU A 61 -2.80 -5.28 -8.41
C LEU A 61 -2.23 -6.27 -7.39
N GLN A 62 -2.44 -7.55 -7.61
CA GLN A 62 -1.85 -8.59 -6.76
C GLN A 62 -0.32 -8.51 -6.79
N MET A 63 0.28 -8.28 -7.97
CA MET A 63 1.74 -8.12 -8.10
C MET A 63 2.25 -6.91 -7.31
N LEU A 64 1.55 -5.77 -7.33
CA LEU A 64 1.87 -4.60 -6.52
C LEU A 64 1.86 -4.94 -5.02
N GLN A 65 0.84 -5.66 -4.56
CA GLN A 65 0.67 -6.04 -3.16
C GLN A 65 1.74 -7.04 -2.70
N GLU A 66 2.05 -8.05 -3.52
CA GLU A 66 3.11 -9.02 -3.21
C GLU A 66 4.51 -8.38 -3.22
N LEU A 67 4.76 -7.45 -4.13
CA LEU A 67 6.01 -6.68 -4.14
C LEU A 67 6.14 -5.84 -2.87
N ALA A 68 5.05 -5.20 -2.41
CA ALA A 68 5.04 -4.42 -1.19
C ALA A 68 5.27 -5.31 0.06
N LYS A 69 4.65 -6.49 0.13
CA LYS A 69 4.93 -7.49 1.19
C LYS A 69 6.39 -7.93 1.20
N TYR A 70 6.92 -8.25 0.02
CA TYR A 70 8.32 -8.64 -0.12
C TYR A 70 9.26 -7.53 0.36
N HIS A 71 9.01 -6.29 -0.08
CA HIS A 71 9.78 -5.13 0.35
C HIS A 71 9.67 -4.92 1.87
N ARG A 72 8.46 -4.95 2.45
CA ARG A 72 8.23 -4.83 3.91
C ARG A 72 9.05 -5.85 4.71
N ASN A 73 9.12 -7.08 4.24
CA ASN A 73 9.86 -8.15 4.92
C ASN A 73 11.38 -7.92 4.98
N ARG A 74 11.92 -7.04 4.14
CA ARG A 74 13.35 -6.68 4.09
C ARG A 74 13.67 -5.40 4.84
N LEU A 75 12.65 -4.65 5.28
CA LEU A 75 12.83 -3.42 6.03
C LEU A 75 13.00 -3.70 7.52
N LYS A 76 13.91 -2.95 8.14
CA LYS A 76 14.05 -2.87 9.61
C LYS A 76 13.21 -1.75 10.22
N THR A 77 12.55 -0.96 9.38
CA THR A 77 11.68 0.16 9.72
C THR A 77 10.59 -0.25 10.70
N THR A 78 10.39 0.50 11.76
CA THR A 78 9.24 0.33 12.66
C THR A 78 7.99 0.86 11.99
N ILE A 79 6.96 0.04 11.81
CA ILE A 79 5.69 0.42 11.19
C ILE A 79 4.65 0.71 12.27
N ILE A 80 4.12 1.93 12.26
CA ILE A 80 2.98 2.35 13.09
C ILE A 80 1.73 2.33 12.20
N GLY A 81 0.84 1.37 12.42
CA GLY A 81 -0.45 1.29 11.74
C GLY A 81 -1.48 2.20 12.42
N ILE A 82 -2.19 3.02 11.66
CA ILE A 82 -3.27 3.88 12.18
C ILE A 82 -4.58 3.51 11.51
N SER A 83 -5.60 3.21 12.31
CA SER A 83 -6.97 3.05 11.84
C SER A 83 -7.94 3.80 12.74
N GLY A 84 -9.21 3.81 12.36
CA GLY A 84 -10.28 4.48 13.09
C GLY A 84 -11.37 4.99 12.14
N THR A 85 -12.46 5.45 12.69
CA THR A 85 -13.54 6.03 11.89
C THR A 85 -13.15 7.44 11.44
N ASN A 86 -12.79 8.31 12.37
CA ASN A 86 -12.42 9.70 12.12
C ASN A 86 -11.02 9.99 12.70
N GLY A 87 -10.40 11.08 12.25
CA GLY A 87 -9.15 11.58 12.82
C GLY A 87 -7.88 10.83 12.42
N LYS A 88 -7.94 9.81 11.58
CA LYS A 88 -6.77 9.04 11.13
C LYS A 88 -5.69 9.93 10.53
N THR A 89 -6.04 10.71 9.52
CA THR A 89 -5.11 11.59 8.80
C THR A 89 -4.54 12.67 9.71
N THR A 90 -5.38 13.31 10.55
CA THR A 90 -4.92 14.30 11.52
C THR A 90 -3.92 13.69 12.50
N THR A 91 -4.25 12.53 13.07
CA THR A 91 -3.37 11.81 13.99
C THR A 91 -2.05 11.42 13.31
N LYS A 92 -2.12 10.92 12.07
CA LYS A 92 -0.95 10.60 11.25
C LYS A 92 -0.03 11.81 11.09
N GLU A 93 -0.58 12.98 10.71
CA GLU A 93 0.21 14.19 10.49
C GLU A 93 0.83 14.71 11.79
N LEU A 94 0.10 14.67 12.91
CA LEU A 94 0.64 15.06 14.21
C LEU A 94 1.80 14.15 14.64
N ILE A 95 1.64 12.84 14.53
CA ILE A 95 2.69 11.87 14.85
C ILE A 95 3.89 12.06 13.91
N TYR A 96 3.65 12.25 12.61
CA TYR A 96 4.70 12.52 11.65
C TYR A 96 5.49 13.78 12.00
N SER A 97 4.82 14.87 12.35
CA SER A 97 5.46 16.13 12.74
C SER A 97 6.38 15.96 13.95
N VAL A 98 5.94 15.18 14.95
CA VAL A 98 6.76 14.93 16.16
C VAL A 98 7.92 13.98 15.83
N LEU A 99 7.66 12.84 15.22
CA LEU A 99 8.69 11.83 15.00
C LEU A 99 9.73 12.26 13.98
N SER A 100 9.37 13.05 12.98
CA SER A 100 10.32 13.54 11.97
C SER A 100 11.37 14.54 12.52
N SER A 101 11.16 15.06 13.73
CA SER A 101 12.18 15.89 14.40
C SER A 101 13.37 15.07 14.95
N ALA A 102 13.18 13.76 15.16
CA ALA A 102 14.19 12.89 15.78
C ALA A 102 14.55 11.65 14.95
N PHE A 103 13.70 11.24 14.02
CA PHE A 103 13.86 10.02 13.23
C PHE A 103 13.67 10.29 11.74
N LYS A 104 14.33 9.51 10.90
CA LYS A 104 14.00 9.45 9.45
C LYS A 104 12.63 8.80 9.28
N THR A 105 11.60 9.64 9.16
CA THR A 105 10.21 9.21 9.18
C THR A 105 9.56 9.29 7.80
N ARG A 106 8.72 8.31 7.48
CA ARG A 106 7.80 8.32 6.33
C ARG A 106 6.37 8.19 6.82
N ALA A 107 5.42 8.74 6.05
CA ALA A 107 4.00 8.58 6.33
C ALA A 107 3.21 8.38 5.05
N THR A 108 2.04 7.76 5.16
CA THR A 108 1.07 7.68 4.06
C THR A 108 0.81 9.07 3.49
N ALA A 109 1.02 9.24 2.19
CA ALA A 109 0.73 10.48 1.48
C ALA A 109 -0.78 10.65 1.27
N GLY A 110 -1.31 11.82 1.62
CA GLY A 110 -2.74 12.10 1.46
C GLY A 110 -3.62 11.03 2.10
N ASN A 111 -4.54 10.47 1.31
CA ASN A 111 -5.50 9.44 1.69
C ASN A 111 -5.19 8.05 1.07
N LEU A 112 -3.93 7.76 0.77
CA LEU A 112 -3.49 6.46 0.20
C LEU A 112 -3.57 5.32 1.23
N ASN A 113 -4.76 5.07 1.77
CA ASN A 113 -5.01 4.21 2.92
C ASN A 113 -5.76 2.90 2.60
N ASN A 114 -5.91 2.57 1.32
CA ASN A 114 -6.62 1.39 0.82
C ASN A 114 -5.66 0.31 0.27
N HIS A 115 -6.22 -0.71 -0.39
CA HIS A 115 -5.51 -1.86 -0.96
C HIS A 115 -4.51 -1.53 -2.10
N ILE A 116 -4.51 -0.30 -2.60
CA ILE A 116 -3.50 0.25 -3.53
C ILE A 116 -2.54 1.19 -2.78
N GLY A 117 -3.09 2.08 -1.96
CA GLY A 117 -2.34 3.13 -1.29
C GLY A 117 -1.37 2.62 -0.23
N VAL A 118 -1.77 1.60 0.55
CA VAL A 118 -0.88 0.98 1.54
C VAL A 118 0.33 0.31 0.88
N PRO A 119 0.21 -0.50 -0.18
CA PRO A 119 1.34 -0.98 -0.96
C PRO A 119 2.27 0.14 -1.46
N LEU A 120 1.72 1.20 -2.04
CA LEU A 120 2.51 2.34 -2.52
C LEU A 120 3.26 3.05 -1.39
N THR A 121 2.62 3.22 -0.23
CA THR A 121 3.27 3.77 0.98
C THR A 121 4.46 2.90 1.38
N LEU A 122 4.29 1.59 1.45
CA LEU A 122 5.38 0.66 1.82
C LEU A 122 6.54 0.72 0.83
N LEU A 123 6.26 0.73 -0.47
CA LEU A 123 7.28 0.81 -1.52
C LEU A 123 8.03 2.15 -1.54
N SER A 124 7.49 3.20 -0.91
CA SER A 124 8.17 4.48 -0.73
C SER A 124 9.18 4.51 0.43
N ILE A 125 9.15 3.49 1.30
CA ILE A 125 10.05 3.36 2.44
C ILE A 125 11.43 2.92 1.95
N THR A 126 12.46 3.64 2.35
CA THR A 126 13.86 3.35 2.01
C THR A 126 14.58 2.63 3.16
N ALA A 127 15.73 2.04 2.88
CA ALA A 127 16.49 1.29 3.88
C ALA A 127 16.96 2.13 5.08
N ASP A 128 17.04 3.44 4.92
CA ASP A 128 17.43 4.41 5.96
C ASP A 128 16.22 4.99 6.72
N THR A 129 14.99 4.63 6.35
CA THR A 129 13.78 5.03 7.08
C THR A 129 13.69 4.25 8.39
N GLU A 130 13.64 4.95 9.52
CA GLU A 130 13.60 4.35 10.85
C GLU A 130 12.17 4.05 11.30
N VAL A 131 11.24 4.97 11.02
CA VAL A 131 9.82 4.85 11.37
C VAL A 131 8.94 5.16 10.16
N ALA A 132 7.87 4.39 9.97
CA ALA A 132 6.87 4.69 8.98
C ALA A 132 5.45 4.62 9.57
N ILE A 133 4.63 5.61 9.25
CA ILE A 133 3.26 5.74 9.71
C ILE A 133 2.34 5.38 8.56
N VAL A 134 1.63 4.25 8.69
CA VAL A 134 0.77 3.70 7.65
C VAL A 134 -0.69 3.85 8.05
N GLU A 135 -1.39 4.76 7.37
CA GLU A 135 -2.82 4.94 7.53
C GLU A 135 -3.57 3.80 6.84
N MET A 136 -4.56 3.21 7.53
CA MET A 136 -5.38 2.09 7.06
C MET A 136 -6.86 2.44 7.14
N GLY A 137 -7.49 2.63 5.99
CA GLY A 137 -8.92 2.85 5.83
C GLY A 137 -9.68 1.56 5.54
N ALA A 138 -10.95 1.52 5.93
CA ALA A 138 -11.84 0.43 5.58
C ALA A 138 -13.29 0.93 5.41
N ASN A 139 -13.97 0.38 4.42
CA ASN A 139 -15.39 0.56 4.14
C ASN A 139 -16.15 -0.76 4.28
N HIS A 140 -15.46 -1.90 4.26
CA HIS A 140 -16.06 -3.24 4.33
C HIS A 140 -15.35 -4.12 5.37
N PRO A 141 -16.05 -5.17 5.87
CA PRO A 141 -15.44 -6.16 6.75
C PRO A 141 -14.18 -6.80 6.14
N GLY A 142 -13.16 -7.05 6.97
CA GLY A 142 -11.93 -7.73 6.58
C GLY A 142 -10.85 -6.86 5.97
N GLU A 143 -11.15 -5.63 5.51
CA GLU A 143 -10.15 -4.78 4.83
C GLU A 143 -8.97 -4.42 5.72
N ILE A 144 -9.18 -4.10 7.01
CA ILE A 144 -8.05 -3.80 7.91
C ILE A 144 -7.15 -5.03 8.11
N ALA A 145 -7.74 -6.24 8.26
CA ALA A 145 -6.96 -7.47 8.37
C ALA A 145 -6.10 -7.69 7.10
N PHE A 146 -6.68 -7.46 5.94
CA PHE A 146 -5.99 -7.54 4.66
C PHE A 146 -4.83 -6.53 4.57
N LEU A 147 -5.07 -5.25 4.89
CA LEU A 147 -4.02 -4.22 4.89
C LEU A 147 -2.91 -4.53 5.90
N CYS A 148 -3.25 -5.05 7.07
CA CYS A 148 -2.30 -5.52 8.06
C CYS A 148 -1.46 -6.70 7.56
N SER A 149 -2.03 -7.60 6.76
CA SER A 149 -1.28 -8.72 6.17
C SER A 149 -0.18 -8.24 5.20
N ILE A 150 -0.37 -7.06 4.59
CA ILE A 150 0.61 -6.42 3.71
C ILE A 150 1.62 -5.60 4.53
N ALA A 151 1.12 -4.71 5.40
CA ALA A 151 1.95 -3.73 6.11
C ALA A 151 2.70 -4.32 7.31
N ARG A 152 2.16 -5.37 7.96
CA ARG A 152 2.72 -6.01 9.15
C ARG A 152 3.17 -4.97 10.19
N PRO A 153 2.21 -4.20 10.77
CA PRO A 153 2.52 -3.13 11.70
C PRO A 153 3.15 -3.68 12.98
N ASP A 154 4.16 -2.97 13.50
CA ASP A 154 4.80 -3.25 14.79
C ASP A 154 4.00 -2.62 15.94
N MET A 155 3.35 -1.47 15.68
CA MET A 155 2.52 -0.73 16.62
C MET A 155 1.17 -0.40 15.99
N GLY A 156 0.12 -0.27 16.79
CA GLY A 156 -1.23 0.04 16.34
C GLY A 156 -1.86 1.20 17.10
N ILE A 157 -2.47 2.12 16.36
CA ILE A 157 -3.25 3.24 16.91
C ILE A 157 -4.67 3.16 16.36
N LEU A 158 -5.64 3.16 17.27
CA LEU A 158 -7.05 3.26 16.94
C LEU A 158 -7.59 4.60 17.46
N THR A 159 -7.88 5.51 16.54
CA THR A 159 -8.31 6.87 16.90
C THR A 159 -9.69 6.90 17.54
N ASN A 160 -10.63 6.17 16.98
CA ASN A 160 -11.98 5.98 17.53
C ASN A 160 -12.76 4.92 16.75
N ILE A 161 -13.88 4.48 17.31
CA ILE A 161 -14.87 3.62 16.66
C ILE A 161 -16.21 4.34 16.63
N GLY A 162 -16.52 4.96 15.51
CA GLY A 162 -17.82 5.60 15.22
C GLY A 162 -18.69 4.74 14.30
N THR A 163 -19.78 5.34 13.81
CA THR A 163 -20.79 4.67 12.96
C THR A 163 -20.67 4.99 11.47
N ALA A 164 -19.59 5.66 11.02
CA ALA A 164 -19.42 5.96 9.60
C ALA A 164 -19.31 4.68 8.77
N HIS A 165 -19.78 4.77 7.51
CA HIS A 165 -19.79 3.66 6.54
C HIS A 165 -20.65 2.45 6.98
N ILE A 166 -21.69 2.67 7.80
CA ILE A 166 -22.53 1.59 8.34
C ILE A 166 -23.17 0.76 7.23
N GLU A 167 -23.47 1.34 6.07
CA GLU A 167 -24.01 0.63 4.90
C GLU A 167 -23.03 -0.45 4.39
N GLY A 168 -21.75 -0.13 4.27
CA GLY A 168 -20.73 -1.08 3.85
C GLY A 168 -20.41 -2.13 4.90
N PHE A 169 -20.47 -1.78 6.18
CA PHE A 169 -20.21 -2.71 7.29
C PHE A 169 -21.43 -3.52 7.72
N LYS A 170 -22.64 -3.07 7.38
CA LYS A 170 -23.93 -3.71 7.72
C LYS A 170 -24.29 -3.68 9.23
N SER A 171 -23.33 -3.59 10.14
CA SER A 171 -23.57 -3.48 11.58
C SER A 171 -22.41 -2.79 12.31
N ARG A 172 -22.69 -2.31 13.53
CA ARG A 172 -21.68 -1.72 14.41
C ARG A 172 -20.65 -2.76 14.86
N GLU A 173 -21.09 -3.99 15.10
CA GLU A 173 -20.23 -5.12 15.49
C GLU A 173 -19.18 -5.40 14.40
N ASN A 174 -19.57 -5.34 13.14
CA ASN A 174 -18.65 -5.51 12.01
C ASN A 174 -17.62 -4.37 11.93
N ILE A 175 -18.02 -3.13 12.24
CA ILE A 175 -17.08 -1.99 12.34
C ILE A 175 -16.05 -2.26 13.44
N ILE A 176 -16.51 -2.66 14.63
CA ILE A 176 -15.65 -2.96 15.77
C ILE A 176 -14.67 -4.10 15.42
N THR A 177 -15.19 -5.21 14.90
CA THR A 177 -14.39 -6.39 14.53
C THR A 177 -13.35 -6.05 13.47
N THR A 178 -13.76 -5.30 12.42
CA THR A 178 -12.84 -4.88 11.36
C THR A 178 -11.69 -4.03 11.90
N LYS A 179 -11.99 -3.06 12.77
CA LYS A 179 -10.95 -2.17 13.31
C LYS A 179 -10.07 -2.86 14.35
N LYS A 180 -10.63 -3.79 15.14
CA LYS A 180 -9.86 -4.65 16.07
C LYS A 180 -8.81 -5.50 15.35
N ALA A 181 -8.98 -5.80 14.07
CA ALA A 181 -8.01 -6.57 13.29
C ALA A 181 -6.61 -5.93 13.28
N LEU A 182 -6.49 -4.60 13.41
CA LEU A 182 -5.19 -3.94 13.59
C LEU A 182 -4.52 -4.41 14.90
N PHE A 183 -5.27 -4.50 15.99
CA PHE A 183 -4.74 -4.94 17.29
C PHE A 183 -4.38 -6.41 17.28
N GLU A 184 -5.23 -7.26 16.68
CA GLU A 184 -4.93 -8.68 16.53
C GLU A 184 -3.63 -8.89 15.73
N SER A 185 -3.45 -8.11 14.66
CA SER A 185 -2.23 -8.17 13.84
C SER A 185 -0.99 -7.79 14.65
N VAL A 186 -1.03 -6.69 15.41
CA VAL A 186 0.10 -6.23 16.23
C VAL A 186 0.39 -7.23 17.36
N LYS A 187 -0.64 -7.71 18.05
CA LYS A 187 -0.51 -8.73 19.12
C LYS A 187 0.17 -10.00 18.61
N ASN A 188 -0.18 -10.43 17.40
CA ASN A 188 0.32 -11.66 16.80
C ASN A 188 1.67 -11.47 16.06
N SER A 189 2.18 -10.24 15.97
CA SER A 189 3.44 -9.96 15.27
C SER A 189 4.69 -10.49 15.97
N HIS A 190 4.59 -10.88 17.27
CA HIS A 190 5.72 -11.22 18.13
C HIS A 190 6.83 -10.17 18.15
N SER A 191 6.52 -8.94 17.74
CA SER A 191 7.47 -7.83 17.78
C SER A 191 7.75 -7.41 19.22
N SER A 192 9.01 -7.24 19.57
CA SER A 192 9.40 -6.64 20.87
C SER A 192 8.94 -5.17 21.00
N LYS A 193 8.49 -4.58 19.90
CA LYS A 193 7.95 -3.21 19.78
C LYS A 193 6.42 -3.18 19.79
N ALA A 194 5.74 -4.30 20.08
CA ALA A 194 4.29 -4.37 20.02
C ALA A 194 3.64 -3.48 21.10
N HIS A 195 3.09 -2.34 20.65
CA HIS A 195 2.35 -1.40 21.49
C HIS A 195 1.02 -1.03 20.80
N LEU A 196 -0.02 -0.92 21.60
CA LEU A 196 -1.36 -0.60 21.16
C LEU A 196 -1.85 0.66 21.87
N PHE A 197 -2.32 1.63 21.11
CA PHE A 197 -2.85 2.89 21.62
C PHE A 197 -4.32 3.01 21.23
N VAL A 198 -5.16 3.25 22.21
CA VAL A 198 -6.62 3.41 22.08
C VAL A 198 -7.03 4.72 22.71
N ASN A 199 -7.87 5.47 21.98
CA ASN A 199 -8.54 6.64 22.52
C ASN A 199 -9.95 6.26 23.03
#